data_38af2da568aebc22a43727476a5e98ea
#
_entry.id   38af2da568aebc22a43727476a5e98ea
#
_cell.length_a   1.000
_cell.length_b   1.000
_cell.length_c   1.000
_cell.angle_alpha   90.00
_cell.angle_beta   90.00
_cell.angle_gamma   90.00
#
_symmetry.space_group_name_H-M   'P 1'
#
loop_
_entity.id
_entity.type
_entity.pdbx_description
1 polymer ?
#
loop_
_entity_poly.entity_id
_entity_poly.type
_entity_poly.pdbx_seq_one_letter_code
_entity_poly.pdbx_strand_id
1 'polypeptide(L)'
;MAYDGKLLARARLRLQDIKNENQAEQYRRQAEVYARVPEIQRLDGKMREQMTQLVRITVSRPADMKEKLAALERENLDCQMRRAELLVENGYTVEYLNDIYSCPDCRDTGVLNGGVCHCLDKLYNRELTKELGVLMQNGSECFERFDLNLYSDRLDPRSGVIPRDAMRIVRDAGRKFADNFPNVSSNLLFQGGPGLGKTFLSACIARVVAEKGCSVCYDSAVSALEAFEKQKFSRDPDEADAASARVRRMLDCDLMILDDLGTEMVTPMSVSALYTLINTHLVNRRKMIISTNCSEEELAKRYSPQIGSRLEGEFLWLHFAGSDIRTRKGV
;
A
#
# COMPACT_ATOMS: atom_id res chain seq x y z
N MET A 1 4.33 -12.40 3.10
CA MET A 1 4.63 -11.35 2.10
C MET A 1 6.12 -11.05 2.11
N ALA A 2 6.77 -11.00 0.96
CA ALA A 2 8.15 -10.53 0.86
C ALA A 2 8.13 -9.02 0.64
N TYR A 3 8.51 -8.24 1.65
CA TYR A 3 8.62 -6.78 1.56
C TYR A 3 9.85 -6.39 0.72
N ASP A 4 9.70 -5.39 -0.16
CA ASP A 4 10.86 -4.74 -0.78
C ASP A 4 11.66 -3.99 0.29
N GLY A 5 12.95 -4.29 0.40
CA GLY A 5 13.79 -3.74 1.47
C GLY A 5 13.93 -2.23 1.45
N LYS A 6 13.95 -1.59 0.26
CA LYS A 6 14.08 -0.14 0.12
C LYS A 6 12.79 0.57 0.53
N LEU A 7 11.64 0.04 0.10
CA LEU A 7 10.34 0.59 0.47
C LEU A 7 10.04 0.39 1.95
N LEU A 8 10.40 -0.77 2.50
CA LEU A 8 10.24 -1.02 3.93
C LEU A 8 11.12 -0.09 4.77
N ALA A 9 12.34 0.20 4.31
CA ALA A 9 13.21 1.19 4.97
C ALA A 9 12.59 2.59 4.97
N ARG A 10 12.01 3.04 3.85
CA ARG A 10 11.28 4.32 3.78
C ARG A 10 10.06 4.35 4.69
N ALA A 11 9.29 3.26 4.73
CA ALA A 11 8.14 3.14 5.63
C ALA A 11 8.57 3.21 7.12
N ARG A 12 9.70 2.58 7.48
CA ARG A 12 10.27 2.67 8.83
C ARG A 12 10.73 4.08 9.20
N LEU A 13 11.35 4.81 8.26
CA LEU A 13 11.70 6.21 8.47
C LEU A 13 10.45 7.06 8.74
N ARG A 14 9.39 6.86 7.97
CA ARG A 14 8.11 7.55 8.22
C ARG A 14 7.50 7.22 9.58
N LEU A 15 7.57 5.95 9.99
CA LEU A 15 7.11 5.55 11.33
C LEU A 15 7.95 6.20 12.43
N GLN A 16 9.26 6.33 12.22
CA GLN A 16 10.15 7.02 13.15
C GLN A 16 9.83 8.52 13.24
N ASP A 17 9.50 9.18 12.12
CA ASP A 17 9.06 10.57 12.12
C ASP A 17 7.77 10.74 12.96
N ILE A 18 6.77 9.88 12.75
CA ILE A 18 5.52 9.87 13.53
C ILE A 18 5.81 9.70 15.03
N LYS A 19 6.69 8.77 15.38
CA LYS A 19 7.11 8.54 16.76
C LYS A 19 7.78 9.77 17.37
N ASN A 20 8.66 10.42 16.60
CA ASN A 20 9.33 11.63 17.03
C ASN A 20 8.32 12.79 17.25
N GLU A 21 7.35 12.95 16.35
CA GLU A 21 6.27 13.93 16.49
C GLU A 21 5.43 13.68 17.75
N ASN A 22 5.03 12.42 18.00
CA ASN A 22 4.29 12.03 19.20
C ASN A 22 5.09 12.33 20.48
N GLN A 23 6.39 12.04 20.48
CA GLN A 23 7.27 12.35 21.61
C GLN A 23 7.43 13.86 21.83
N ALA A 24 7.59 14.63 20.76
CA ALA A 24 7.68 16.08 20.84
C ALA A 24 6.40 16.69 21.40
N GLU A 25 5.24 16.22 20.97
CA GLU A 25 3.94 16.63 21.51
C GLU A 25 3.80 16.25 22.99
N GLN A 26 4.22 15.06 23.40
CA GLN A 26 4.21 14.64 24.79
C GLN A 26 5.10 15.55 25.67
N TYR A 27 6.31 15.87 25.22
CA TYR A 27 7.19 16.81 25.92
C TYR A 27 6.59 18.21 26.01
N ARG A 28 5.91 18.68 24.96
CA ARG A 28 5.21 19.97 24.97
C ARG A 28 4.11 19.99 26.03
N ARG A 29 3.27 18.93 26.11
CA ARG A 29 2.23 18.79 27.12
C ARG A 29 2.80 18.73 28.53
N GLN A 30 3.88 17.99 28.74
CA GLN A 30 4.56 17.92 30.04
C GLN A 30 5.08 19.29 30.45
N ALA A 31 5.77 19.99 29.56
CA ALA A 31 6.30 21.33 29.85
C ALA A 31 5.19 22.34 30.19
N GLU A 32 4.07 22.33 29.45
CA GLU A 32 2.90 23.15 29.71
C GLU A 32 2.32 22.90 31.11
N VAL A 33 2.06 21.62 31.44
CA VAL A 33 1.47 21.25 32.72
C VAL A 33 2.43 21.55 33.88
N TYR A 34 3.73 21.25 33.74
CA TYR A 34 4.72 21.49 34.79
C TYR A 34 4.93 22.98 35.07
N ALA A 35 4.86 23.82 34.02
CA ALA A 35 4.93 25.28 34.20
C ALA A 35 3.70 25.82 34.94
N ARG A 36 2.50 25.24 34.69
CA ARG A 36 1.27 25.67 35.31
C ARG A 36 1.04 25.08 36.72
N VAL A 37 1.45 23.82 36.93
CA VAL A 37 1.26 23.06 38.17
C VAL A 37 2.57 22.36 38.55
N PRO A 38 3.54 23.09 39.19
CA PRO A 38 4.85 22.51 39.54
C PRO A 38 4.77 21.32 40.53
N GLU A 39 3.68 21.17 41.25
CA GLU A 39 3.43 20.03 42.14
C GLU A 39 3.37 18.72 41.36
N ILE A 40 2.77 18.71 40.17
CA ILE A 40 2.70 17.51 39.29
C ILE A 40 4.13 17.07 38.91
N GLN A 41 5.03 18.02 38.57
CA GLN A 41 6.42 17.70 38.27
C GLN A 41 7.14 17.01 39.46
N ARG A 42 6.88 17.46 40.67
CA ARG A 42 7.45 16.84 41.89
C ARG A 42 6.90 15.44 42.10
N LEU A 43 5.58 15.22 41.89
CA LEU A 43 4.94 13.90 42.00
C LEU A 43 5.49 12.93 40.94
N ASP A 44 5.65 13.37 39.69
CA ASP A 44 6.24 12.57 38.62
C ASP A 44 7.71 12.24 38.89
N GLY A 45 8.47 13.13 39.51
CA GLY A 45 9.81 12.89 40.04
C GLY A 45 9.83 11.80 41.10
N LYS A 46 8.92 11.92 42.11
CA LYS A 46 8.80 10.96 43.22
C LYS A 46 8.42 9.56 42.68
N MET A 47 7.49 9.46 41.75
CA MET A 47 7.11 8.19 41.12
C MET A 47 8.27 7.55 40.36
N ARG A 48 9.12 8.32 39.69
CA ARG A 48 10.36 7.81 39.03
C ARG A 48 11.38 7.28 40.03
N GLU A 49 11.55 7.96 41.16
CA GLU A 49 12.42 7.48 42.26
C GLU A 49 11.89 6.18 42.86
N GLN A 50 10.57 6.07 43.05
CA GLN A 50 9.91 4.85 43.52
C GLN A 50 10.12 3.68 42.56
N MET A 51 10.07 3.89 41.25
CA MET A 51 10.41 2.86 40.27
C MET A 51 11.86 2.37 40.41
N THR A 52 12.79 3.28 40.66
CA THR A 52 14.20 2.92 40.93
C THR A 52 14.34 2.12 42.23
N GLN A 53 13.59 2.47 43.27
CA GLN A 53 13.56 1.74 44.55
C GLN A 53 12.96 0.34 44.36
N LEU A 54 11.87 0.20 43.57
CA LEU A 54 11.27 -1.08 43.22
C LEU A 54 12.30 -2.04 42.60
N VAL A 55 13.06 -1.56 41.63
CA VAL A 55 14.12 -2.35 40.98
C VAL A 55 15.18 -2.76 42.01
N ARG A 56 15.63 -1.85 42.88
CA ARG A 56 16.62 -2.16 43.94
C ARG A 56 16.13 -3.24 44.91
N ILE A 57 14.89 -3.11 45.38
CA ILE A 57 14.28 -4.09 46.31
C ILE A 57 14.15 -5.46 45.65
N THR A 58 13.75 -5.50 44.36
CA THR A 58 13.59 -6.74 43.63
C THR A 58 14.93 -7.46 43.38
N VAL A 59 16.00 -6.71 43.11
CA VAL A 59 17.34 -7.27 42.89
C VAL A 59 18.00 -7.70 44.19
N SER A 60 17.92 -6.87 45.27
CA SER A 60 18.57 -7.14 46.56
C SER A 60 17.87 -8.18 47.42
N ARG A 61 16.57 -8.45 47.18
CA ARG A 61 15.72 -9.41 47.91
C ARG A 61 15.90 -9.38 49.40
N PRO A 62 15.69 -8.24 50.06
CA PRO A 62 15.85 -8.13 51.52
C PRO A 62 14.82 -8.99 52.25
N ALA A 63 15.09 -9.35 53.51
CA ALA A 63 14.21 -10.19 54.32
C ALA A 63 12.79 -9.58 54.51
N ASP A 64 12.70 -8.24 54.54
CA ASP A 64 11.46 -7.44 54.70
C ASP A 64 10.90 -6.99 53.31
N MET A 65 11.20 -7.70 52.25
CA MET A 65 10.84 -7.33 50.88
C MET A 65 9.34 -7.07 50.68
N LYS A 66 8.47 -7.96 51.27
CA LYS A 66 7.01 -7.80 51.14
C LYS A 66 6.48 -6.53 51.76
N GLU A 67 6.97 -6.18 52.94
CA GLU A 67 6.58 -4.97 53.66
C GLU A 67 7.03 -3.69 52.90
N LYS A 68 8.25 -3.69 52.39
CA LYS A 68 8.80 -2.58 51.60
C LYS A 68 8.05 -2.39 50.28
N LEU A 69 7.69 -3.47 49.59
CA LEU A 69 6.90 -3.39 48.37
C LEU A 69 5.50 -2.85 48.63
N ALA A 70 4.82 -3.32 49.70
CA ALA A 70 3.49 -2.86 50.05
C ALA A 70 3.47 -1.36 50.52
N ALA A 71 4.54 -0.92 51.17
CA ALA A 71 4.68 0.51 51.54
C ALA A 71 4.90 1.37 50.27
N LEU A 72 5.78 0.94 49.35
CA LEU A 72 6.07 1.63 48.12
C LEU A 72 4.86 1.71 47.20
N GLU A 73 4.07 0.63 47.11
CA GLU A 73 2.80 0.57 46.37
C GLU A 73 1.79 1.59 46.86
N ARG A 74 1.58 1.67 48.19
CA ARG A 74 0.70 2.66 48.81
C ARG A 74 1.12 4.09 48.51
N GLU A 75 2.39 4.41 48.74
CA GLU A 75 2.90 5.74 48.41
C GLU A 75 2.78 6.10 46.93
N ASN A 76 2.95 5.12 46.02
CA ASN A 76 2.79 5.33 44.60
C ASN A 76 1.33 5.62 44.23
N LEU A 77 0.38 4.87 44.80
CA LEU A 77 -1.06 5.09 44.61
C LEU A 77 -1.48 6.48 45.07
N ASP A 78 -1.00 6.92 46.26
CA ASP A 78 -1.27 8.26 46.75
C ASP A 78 -0.74 9.34 45.82
N CYS A 79 0.48 9.17 45.28
CA CYS A 79 1.03 10.08 44.30
C CYS A 79 0.21 10.10 43.00
N GLN A 80 -0.25 8.94 42.50
CA GLN A 80 -1.09 8.85 41.31
C GLN A 80 -2.45 9.51 41.48
N MET A 81 -3.09 9.28 42.63
CA MET A 81 -4.38 9.91 43.01
C MET A 81 -4.23 11.43 43.03
N ARG A 82 -3.24 11.95 43.78
CA ARG A 82 -3.03 13.38 43.90
C ARG A 82 -2.67 14.03 42.57
N ARG A 83 -1.88 13.35 41.72
CA ARG A 83 -1.58 13.79 40.35
C ARG A 83 -2.84 13.91 39.51
N ALA A 84 -3.74 12.90 39.55
CA ALA A 84 -5.00 12.91 38.81
C ALA A 84 -5.92 14.04 39.27
N GLU A 85 -6.05 14.28 40.57
CA GLU A 85 -6.81 15.42 41.13
C GLU A 85 -6.29 16.75 40.60
N LEU A 86 -4.98 16.99 40.71
CA LEU A 86 -4.35 18.21 40.23
C LEU A 86 -4.54 18.45 38.73
N LEU A 87 -4.50 17.40 37.90
CA LEU A 87 -4.81 17.53 36.48
C LEU A 87 -6.23 18.01 36.25
N VAL A 88 -7.20 17.37 36.90
CA VAL A 88 -8.63 17.72 36.77
C VAL A 88 -8.92 19.11 37.32
N GLU A 89 -8.38 19.46 38.50
CA GLU A 89 -8.51 20.78 39.12
C GLU A 89 -8.01 21.91 38.21
N ASN A 90 -7.04 21.61 37.33
CA ASN A 90 -6.47 22.59 36.42
C ASN A 90 -7.04 22.48 34.96
N GLY A 91 -8.12 21.71 34.75
CA GLY A 91 -8.85 21.61 33.49
C GLY A 91 -8.24 20.63 32.49
N TYR A 92 -7.34 19.74 32.91
CA TYR A 92 -6.80 18.68 32.09
C TYR A 92 -7.54 17.36 32.32
N THR A 93 -7.50 16.46 31.34
CA THR A 93 -7.95 15.07 31.55
C THR A 93 -6.90 14.30 32.33
N VAL A 94 -7.32 13.27 33.06
CA VAL A 94 -6.37 12.38 33.79
C VAL A 94 -5.31 11.77 32.90
N GLU A 95 -5.67 11.53 31.65
CA GLU A 95 -4.83 10.89 30.63
C GLU A 95 -3.96 11.87 29.83
N TYR A 96 -4.07 13.19 30.11
CA TYR A 96 -3.41 14.23 29.27
C TYR A 96 -1.89 14.07 29.17
N LEU A 97 -1.26 13.54 30.20
CA LEU A 97 0.20 13.29 30.27
C LEU A 97 0.58 11.82 29.95
N ASN A 98 -0.36 11.00 29.51
CA ASN A 98 -0.05 9.63 29.10
C ASN A 98 0.76 9.62 27.80
N ASP A 99 1.48 8.52 27.57
CA ASP A 99 2.23 8.33 26.35
C ASP A 99 1.33 8.40 25.10
N ILE A 100 1.78 9.11 24.09
CA ILE A 100 1.05 9.31 22.84
C ILE A 100 1.56 8.30 21.81
N TYR A 101 0.66 7.47 21.32
CA TYR A 101 0.94 6.51 20.26
C TYR A 101 -0.05 6.66 19.10
N SER A 102 0.45 6.68 17.87
CA SER A 102 -0.39 6.64 16.67
C SER A 102 -0.92 5.23 16.41
N CYS A 103 -0.19 4.20 16.82
CA CYS A 103 -0.63 2.80 16.79
C CYS A 103 -0.67 2.24 18.21
N PRO A 104 -1.85 1.96 18.78
CA PRO A 104 -1.98 1.41 20.12
C PRO A 104 -1.44 -0.02 20.21
N ASP A 105 -1.51 -0.82 19.13
CA ASP A 105 -1.16 -2.23 19.16
C ASP A 105 0.35 -2.46 19.31
N CYS A 106 1.16 -1.74 18.54
CA CYS A 106 2.62 -1.88 18.60
C CYS A 106 3.32 -0.70 19.29
N ARG A 107 2.59 0.33 19.75
CA ARG A 107 3.15 1.56 20.36
C ARG A 107 4.25 2.17 19.47
N ASP A 108 3.93 2.31 18.19
CA ASP A 108 4.79 2.88 17.14
C ASP A 108 6.15 2.18 16.95
N THR A 109 6.27 0.91 17.35
CA THR A 109 7.46 0.09 17.08
C THR A 109 7.46 -0.51 15.67
N GLY A 110 6.30 -0.61 15.03
CA GLY A 110 6.14 -1.25 13.73
C GLY A 110 6.23 -2.78 13.76
N VAL A 111 6.39 -3.38 14.93
CA VAL A 111 6.51 -4.85 15.12
C VAL A 111 5.46 -5.33 16.11
N LEU A 112 4.77 -6.41 15.76
CA LEU A 112 3.78 -7.06 16.61
C LEU A 112 3.95 -8.58 16.50
N ASN A 113 4.08 -9.28 17.64
CA ASN A 113 4.23 -10.74 17.70
C ASN A 113 5.33 -11.32 16.78
N GLY A 114 6.46 -10.61 16.63
CA GLY A 114 7.58 -11.03 15.78
C GLY A 114 7.40 -10.76 14.28
N GLY A 115 6.27 -10.18 13.87
CA GLY A 115 5.96 -9.77 12.50
C GLY A 115 5.83 -8.27 12.32
N VAL A 116 5.59 -7.85 11.08
CA VAL A 116 5.31 -6.44 10.74
C VAL A 116 3.92 -6.06 11.25
N CYS A 117 3.83 -4.96 12.00
CA CYS A 117 2.54 -4.43 12.46
C CYS A 117 1.76 -3.81 11.31
N HIS A 118 0.42 -3.85 11.38
CA HIS A 118 -0.46 -3.25 10.38
C HIS A 118 -0.19 -1.76 10.11
N CYS A 119 0.30 -1.00 11.11
CA CYS A 119 0.63 0.42 10.94
C CYS A 119 1.83 0.61 10.00
N LEU A 120 2.88 -0.21 10.15
CA LEU A 120 4.04 -0.20 9.26
C LEU A 120 3.69 -0.72 7.87
N ASP A 121 2.81 -1.73 7.80
CA ASP A 121 2.29 -2.24 6.53
C ASP A 121 1.50 -1.17 5.75
N LYS A 122 0.65 -0.40 6.43
CA LYS A 122 -0.04 0.76 5.82
C LYS A 122 0.94 1.81 5.28
N LEU A 123 2.02 2.10 6.00
CA LEU A 123 3.05 3.03 5.53
C LEU A 123 3.82 2.48 4.34
N TYR A 124 4.15 1.18 4.36
CA TYR A 124 4.76 0.48 3.24
C TYR A 124 3.89 0.56 1.97
N ASN A 125 2.60 0.31 2.11
CA ASN A 125 1.65 0.38 1.00
C ASN A 125 1.49 1.82 0.46
N ARG A 126 1.59 2.84 1.32
CA ARG A 126 1.65 4.24 0.88
C ARG A 126 2.92 4.55 0.06
N GLU A 127 4.07 4.01 0.45
CA GLU A 127 5.30 4.17 -0.35
C GLU A 127 5.22 3.41 -1.68
N LEU A 128 4.64 2.21 -1.71
CA LEU A 128 4.28 1.47 -2.93
C LEU A 128 3.39 2.31 -3.86
N THR A 129 2.32 2.90 -3.30
CA THR A 129 1.39 3.75 -4.07
C THR A 129 2.07 5.00 -4.64
N LYS A 130 3.05 5.58 -3.94
CA LYS A 130 3.84 6.71 -4.47
C LYS A 130 4.73 6.29 -5.63
N GLU A 131 5.36 5.12 -5.58
CA GLU A 131 6.13 4.60 -6.73
C GLU A 131 5.22 4.32 -7.93
N LEU A 132 4.02 3.77 -7.69
CA LEU A 132 2.98 3.65 -8.72
C LEU A 132 2.55 5.02 -9.27
N GLY A 133 2.42 6.04 -8.42
CA GLY A 133 2.07 7.41 -8.82
C GLY A 133 3.12 8.08 -9.71
N VAL A 134 4.39 7.79 -9.53
CA VAL A 134 5.49 8.25 -10.41
C VAL A 134 5.40 7.57 -11.77
N LEU A 135 5.06 6.28 -11.82
CA LEU A 135 4.85 5.52 -13.06
C LEU A 135 3.56 5.94 -13.80
N MET A 136 2.58 6.45 -13.08
CA MET A 136 1.25 6.85 -13.58
C MET A 136 1.10 8.36 -13.88
N GLN A 137 2.19 9.06 -14.11
CA GLN A 137 2.31 10.47 -14.54
C GLN A 137 1.73 11.56 -13.62
N ASN A 138 0.66 11.35 -12.84
CA ASN A 138 0.06 12.42 -12.03
C ASN A 138 -0.31 12.04 -10.58
N GLY A 139 -0.32 10.75 -10.18
CA GLY A 139 -0.65 10.31 -8.81
C GLY A 139 -2.04 10.74 -8.29
N SER A 140 -2.87 11.28 -9.18
CA SER A 140 -4.18 11.84 -8.85
C SER A 140 -5.35 11.00 -9.39
N GLU A 141 -5.06 9.87 -10.01
CA GLU A 141 -6.03 8.97 -10.60
C GLU A 141 -6.89 8.33 -9.50
N CYS A 142 -8.19 8.55 -9.57
CA CYS A 142 -9.19 7.95 -8.71
C CYS A 142 -10.51 7.78 -9.47
N PHE A 143 -11.38 6.91 -8.99
CA PHE A 143 -12.67 6.63 -9.64
C PHE A 143 -13.57 7.87 -9.72
N GLU A 144 -13.48 8.79 -8.77
CA GLU A 144 -14.24 10.04 -8.71
C GLU A 144 -13.85 11.01 -9.84
N ARG A 145 -12.62 10.87 -10.36
CA ARG A 145 -12.11 11.65 -11.49
C ARG A 145 -12.28 10.95 -12.84
N PHE A 146 -12.86 9.75 -12.87
CA PHE A 146 -13.18 9.08 -14.12
C PHE A 146 -14.40 9.72 -14.75
N ASP A 147 -14.18 10.73 -15.58
CA ASP A 147 -15.23 11.56 -16.16
C ASP A 147 -15.86 10.88 -17.40
N LEU A 148 -17.09 10.41 -17.25
CA LEU A 148 -17.89 9.82 -18.33
C LEU A 148 -18.32 10.83 -19.40
N ASN A 149 -18.29 12.15 -19.12
CA ASN A 149 -18.67 13.14 -20.10
C ASN A 149 -17.62 13.32 -21.21
N LEU A 150 -16.42 12.80 -21.01
CA LEU A 150 -15.38 12.74 -22.05
C LEU A 150 -15.75 11.76 -23.18
N TYR A 151 -16.71 10.85 -22.96
CA TYR A 151 -17.18 9.88 -23.95
C TYR A 151 -18.47 10.33 -24.58
N SER A 152 -18.64 10.04 -25.92
CA SER A 152 -19.84 10.39 -26.68
C SER A 152 -21.09 9.69 -26.15
N ASP A 153 -22.20 10.42 -26.08
CA ASP A 153 -23.52 9.89 -25.78
C ASP A 153 -24.33 9.49 -27.04
N ARG A 154 -23.69 9.59 -28.21
CA ARG A 154 -24.29 9.19 -29.49
C ARG A 154 -23.82 7.79 -29.86
N LEU A 155 -24.70 7.05 -30.53
CA LEU A 155 -24.36 5.74 -31.08
C LEU A 155 -23.17 5.86 -32.03
N ASP A 156 -22.14 5.08 -31.80
CA ASP A 156 -21.03 4.96 -32.75
C ASP A 156 -21.40 3.96 -33.85
N PRO A 157 -21.51 4.43 -35.13
CA PRO A 157 -21.93 3.54 -36.22
C PRO A 157 -20.97 2.40 -36.51
N ARG A 158 -19.71 2.50 -36.07
CA ARG A 158 -18.69 1.47 -36.32
C ARG A 158 -18.77 0.34 -35.32
N SER A 159 -18.98 0.65 -34.05
CA SER A 159 -19.05 -0.33 -32.96
C SER A 159 -20.49 -0.74 -32.60
N GLY A 160 -21.48 0.03 -33.02
CA GLY A 160 -22.89 -0.23 -32.66
C GLY A 160 -23.23 0.02 -31.19
N VAL A 161 -22.35 0.70 -30.43
CA VAL A 161 -22.55 1.01 -29.01
C VAL A 161 -22.52 2.52 -28.74
N ILE A 162 -23.11 2.94 -27.63
CA ILE A 162 -22.96 4.31 -27.11
C ILE A 162 -21.71 4.31 -26.22
N PRO A 163 -20.62 5.03 -26.59
CA PRO A 163 -19.35 4.96 -25.86
C PRO A 163 -19.49 5.30 -24.37
N ARG A 164 -20.31 6.30 -23.99
CA ARG A 164 -20.52 6.67 -22.59
C ARG A 164 -21.12 5.54 -21.76
N ASP A 165 -22.07 4.80 -22.32
CA ASP A 165 -22.71 3.69 -21.62
C ASP A 165 -21.78 2.47 -21.51
N ALA A 166 -21.03 2.16 -22.57
CA ALA A 166 -20.01 1.14 -22.53
C ALA A 166 -18.95 1.45 -21.47
N MET A 167 -18.46 2.70 -21.43
CA MET A 167 -17.44 3.11 -20.46
C MET A 167 -17.96 3.18 -19.02
N ARG A 168 -19.26 3.40 -18.82
CA ARG A 168 -19.89 3.28 -17.50
C ARG A 168 -19.80 1.83 -17.00
N ILE A 169 -20.13 0.86 -17.86
CA ILE A 169 -20.03 -0.58 -17.54
C ILE A 169 -18.58 -0.95 -17.20
N VAL A 170 -17.62 -0.49 -18.02
CA VAL A 170 -16.19 -0.74 -17.83
C VAL A 170 -15.70 -0.15 -16.48
N ARG A 171 -16.04 1.10 -16.18
CA ARG A 171 -15.69 1.76 -14.91
C ARG A 171 -16.28 1.00 -13.72
N ASP A 172 -17.56 0.66 -13.78
CA ASP A 172 -18.28 0.00 -12.68
C ASP A 172 -17.76 -1.44 -12.45
N ALA A 173 -17.38 -2.16 -13.52
CA ALA A 173 -16.71 -3.45 -13.42
C ALA A 173 -15.33 -3.32 -12.77
N GLY A 174 -14.53 -2.31 -13.15
CA GLY A 174 -13.25 -2.03 -12.52
C GLY A 174 -13.38 -1.65 -11.05
N ARG A 175 -14.39 -0.83 -10.70
CA ARG A 175 -14.67 -0.48 -9.30
C ARG A 175 -15.08 -1.71 -8.49
N LYS A 176 -15.99 -2.53 -9.01
CA LYS A 176 -16.40 -3.78 -8.35
C LYS A 176 -15.22 -4.73 -8.14
N PHE A 177 -14.30 -4.82 -9.10
CA PHE A 177 -13.07 -5.60 -8.95
C PHE A 177 -12.22 -5.05 -7.80
N ALA A 178 -11.95 -3.75 -7.78
CA ALA A 178 -11.15 -3.10 -6.74
C ALA A 178 -11.80 -3.24 -5.35
N ASP A 179 -13.13 -3.03 -5.25
CA ASP A 179 -13.87 -3.09 -3.99
C ASP A 179 -13.91 -4.51 -3.39
N ASN A 180 -13.93 -5.56 -4.22
CA ASN A 180 -13.97 -6.95 -3.77
C ASN A 180 -12.60 -7.61 -3.66
N PHE A 181 -11.51 -6.93 -4.07
CA PHE A 181 -10.15 -7.46 -3.95
C PHE A 181 -9.80 -7.76 -2.48
N PRO A 182 -9.12 -8.87 -2.15
CA PRO A 182 -8.55 -9.89 -3.02
C PRO A 182 -9.51 -11.01 -3.47
N ASN A 183 -10.76 -11.01 -3.00
CA ASN A 183 -11.74 -12.10 -3.21
C ASN A 183 -12.46 -11.99 -4.55
N VAL A 184 -11.74 -11.68 -5.63
CA VAL A 184 -12.27 -11.59 -6.98
C VAL A 184 -12.06 -12.91 -7.74
N SER A 185 -13.03 -13.28 -8.60
CA SER A 185 -12.98 -14.52 -9.35
C SER A 185 -12.09 -14.46 -10.58
N SER A 186 -12.09 -13.33 -11.30
CA SER A 186 -11.47 -13.19 -12.62
C SER A 186 -10.31 -12.20 -12.60
N ASN A 187 -9.40 -12.31 -13.57
CA ASN A 187 -8.48 -11.27 -13.96
C ASN A 187 -9.19 -10.28 -14.91
N LEU A 188 -8.60 -9.12 -15.18
CA LEU A 188 -9.15 -8.14 -16.11
C LEU A 188 -8.26 -7.97 -17.33
N LEU A 189 -8.88 -7.89 -18.51
CA LEU A 189 -8.19 -7.49 -19.73
C LEU A 189 -8.90 -6.27 -20.33
N PHE A 190 -8.19 -5.16 -20.43
CA PHE A 190 -8.66 -3.89 -20.99
C PHE A 190 -8.27 -3.81 -22.47
N GLN A 191 -9.24 -3.94 -23.35
CA GLN A 191 -9.02 -3.89 -24.78
C GLN A 191 -9.64 -2.62 -25.38
N GLY A 192 -8.89 -1.94 -26.24
CA GLY A 192 -9.39 -0.75 -26.98
C GLY A 192 -8.28 0.15 -27.46
N GLY A 193 -8.59 1.11 -28.32
CA GLY A 193 -7.66 2.04 -28.91
C GLY A 193 -6.87 2.88 -27.90
N PRO A 194 -5.84 3.60 -28.36
CA PRO A 194 -5.09 4.52 -27.50
C PRO A 194 -5.97 5.67 -26.99
N GLY A 195 -5.60 6.23 -25.83
CA GLY A 195 -6.27 7.41 -25.27
C GLY A 195 -7.68 7.19 -24.74
N LEU A 196 -8.14 5.95 -24.53
CA LEU A 196 -9.48 5.64 -24.02
C LEU A 196 -9.56 5.51 -22.48
N GLY A 197 -8.46 5.73 -21.76
CA GLY A 197 -8.47 5.72 -20.29
C GLY A 197 -8.14 4.36 -19.65
N LYS A 198 -7.57 3.39 -20.38
CA LYS A 198 -7.16 2.07 -19.85
C LYS A 198 -6.19 2.22 -18.68
N THR A 199 -5.08 2.94 -18.89
CA THR A 199 -4.06 3.21 -17.86
C THR A 199 -4.66 3.99 -16.67
N PHE A 200 -5.58 4.93 -16.92
CA PHE A 200 -6.26 5.67 -15.85
C PHE A 200 -7.12 4.74 -14.96
N LEU A 201 -7.88 3.83 -15.56
CA LEU A 201 -8.69 2.88 -14.81
C LEU A 201 -7.81 1.89 -14.04
N SER A 202 -6.71 1.40 -14.66
CA SER A 202 -5.70 0.57 -13.97
C SER A 202 -5.15 1.27 -12.73
N ALA A 203 -4.85 2.58 -12.85
CA ALA A 203 -4.39 3.41 -11.75
C ALA A 203 -5.40 3.54 -10.62
N CYS A 204 -6.68 3.78 -10.96
CA CYS A 204 -7.76 3.83 -9.96
C CYS A 204 -7.86 2.53 -9.17
N ILE A 205 -7.81 1.38 -9.87
CA ILE A 205 -7.86 0.05 -9.25
C ILE A 205 -6.64 -0.17 -8.37
N ALA A 206 -5.42 0.11 -8.89
CA ALA A 206 -4.17 -0.04 -8.16
C ALA A 206 -4.18 0.69 -6.83
N ARG A 207 -4.68 1.95 -6.83
CA ARG A 207 -4.81 2.75 -5.62
C ARG A 207 -5.68 2.07 -4.56
N VAL A 208 -6.91 1.68 -4.92
CA VAL A 208 -7.86 1.06 -3.99
C VAL A 208 -7.31 -0.27 -3.44
N VAL A 209 -6.67 -1.07 -4.30
CA VAL A 209 -6.07 -2.35 -3.90
C VAL A 209 -4.88 -2.12 -2.95
N ALA A 210 -4.01 -1.14 -3.23
CA ALA A 210 -2.90 -0.78 -2.35
C ALA A 210 -3.38 -0.20 -1.00
N GLU A 211 -4.45 0.62 -0.98
CA GLU A 211 -5.06 1.13 0.25
C GLU A 211 -5.63 0.02 1.14
N LYS A 212 -5.99 -1.13 0.56
CA LYS A 212 -6.41 -2.33 1.29
C LYS A 212 -5.25 -3.16 1.86
N GLY A 213 -4.01 -2.73 1.64
CA GLY A 213 -2.84 -3.43 2.14
C GLY A 213 -2.34 -4.56 1.23
N CYS A 214 -2.83 -4.66 0.01
CA CYS A 214 -2.37 -5.65 -0.96
C CYS A 214 -1.22 -5.10 -1.80
N SER A 215 -0.27 -5.95 -2.14
CA SER A 215 0.88 -5.57 -2.96
C SER A 215 0.48 -5.42 -4.43
N VAL A 216 0.83 -4.29 -5.04
CA VAL A 216 0.55 -4.01 -6.45
C VAL A 216 1.86 -3.76 -7.17
N CYS A 217 2.04 -4.38 -8.33
CA CYS A 217 3.11 -4.08 -9.26
C CYS A 217 2.50 -3.57 -10.57
N TYR A 218 2.98 -2.40 -11.02
CA TYR A 218 2.59 -1.80 -12.30
C TYR A 218 3.81 -1.71 -13.20
N ASP A 219 3.69 -2.21 -14.41
CA ASP A 219 4.75 -2.10 -15.42
C ASP A 219 4.17 -2.08 -16.84
N SER A 220 4.89 -1.44 -17.78
CA SER A 220 4.57 -1.62 -19.20
C SER A 220 5.06 -2.99 -19.68
N ALA A 221 4.39 -3.55 -20.68
CA ALA A 221 4.80 -4.84 -21.26
C ALA A 221 6.25 -4.83 -21.74
N VAL A 222 6.67 -3.75 -22.42
CA VAL A 222 8.06 -3.57 -22.88
C VAL A 222 9.02 -3.67 -21.69
N SER A 223 8.82 -2.86 -20.67
CA SER A 223 9.73 -2.75 -19.53
C SER A 223 9.74 -4.00 -18.65
N ALA A 224 8.59 -4.67 -18.51
CA ALA A 224 8.48 -5.93 -17.77
C ALA A 224 9.27 -7.05 -18.49
N LEU A 225 9.09 -7.19 -19.80
CA LEU A 225 9.76 -8.25 -20.57
C LEU A 225 11.27 -8.00 -20.71
N GLU A 226 11.70 -6.74 -20.83
CA GLU A 226 13.12 -6.37 -20.75
C GLU A 226 13.75 -6.78 -19.40
N ALA A 227 13.01 -6.68 -18.30
CA ALA A 227 13.53 -7.11 -16.99
C ALA A 227 13.80 -8.63 -16.94
N PHE A 228 12.95 -9.45 -17.56
CA PHE A 228 13.20 -10.90 -17.70
C PHE A 228 14.41 -11.18 -18.60
N GLU A 229 14.60 -10.41 -19.67
CA GLU A 229 15.74 -10.54 -20.56
C GLU A 229 17.05 -10.17 -19.85
N LYS A 230 17.08 -9.03 -19.16
CA LYS A 230 18.24 -8.57 -18.37
C LYS A 230 18.58 -9.56 -17.25
N GLN A 231 17.59 -10.09 -16.53
CA GLN A 231 17.80 -11.13 -15.53
C GLN A 231 18.59 -12.32 -16.07
N LYS A 232 18.31 -12.71 -17.31
CA LYS A 232 18.89 -13.94 -17.92
C LYS A 232 20.20 -13.70 -18.66
N PHE A 233 20.38 -12.53 -19.26
CA PHE A 233 21.46 -12.29 -20.22
C PHE A 233 22.38 -11.12 -19.88
N SER A 234 22.09 -10.30 -18.86
CA SER A 234 23.00 -9.23 -18.47
C SER A 234 24.34 -9.80 -18.00
N ARG A 235 25.41 -9.20 -18.48
CA ARG A 235 26.79 -9.51 -18.07
C ARG A 235 27.23 -8.67 -16.87
N ASP A 236 26.50 -7.62 -16.56
CA ASP A 236 26.70 -6.79 -15.39
C ASP A 236 25.96 -7.41 -14.20
N PRO A 237 26.67 -7.84 -13.14
CA PRO A 237 26.04 -8.44 -11.96
C PRO A 237 25.04 -7.53 -11.27
N ASP A 238 25.32 -6.22 -11.17
CA ASP A 238 24.44 -5.26 -10.49
C ASP A 238 23.13 -5.08 -11.29
N GLU A 239 23.22 -5.04 -12.63
CA GLU A 239 22.04 -4.98 -13.49
C GLU A 239 21.23 -6.28 -13.43
N ALA A 240 21.89 -7.44 -13.42
CA ALA A 240 21.23 -8.75 -13.28
C ALA A 240 20.50 -8.90 -11.95
N ASP A 241 21.10 -8.46 -10.84
CA ASP A 241 20.51 -8.47 -9.52
C ASP A 241 19.31 -7.52 -9.42
N ALA A 242 19.44 -6.32 -9.96
CA ALA A 242 18.32 -5.35 -10.01
C ALA A 242 17.15 -5.90 -10.84
N ALA A 243 17.44 -6.51 -12.00
CA ALA A 243 16.43 -7.16 -12.85
C ALA A 243 15.78 -8.35 -12.14
N SER A 244 16.56 -9.18 -11.44
CA SER A 244 16.06 -10.31 -10.66
C SER A 244 15.13 -9.87 -9.52
N ALA A 245 15.47 -8.80 -8.81
CA ALA A 245 14.61 -8.23 -7.78
C ALA A 245 13.29 -7.69 -8.38
N ARG A 246 13.35 -7.06 -9.57
CA ARG A 246 12.17 -6.57 -10.27
C ARG A 246 11.27 -7.70 -10.74
N VAL A 247 11.82 -8.73 -11.39
CA VAL A 247 11.08 -9.92 -11.84
C VAL A 247 10.41 -10.60 -10.64
N ARG A 248 11.13 -10.78 -9.53
CA ARG A 248 10.56 -11.37 -8.31
C ARG A 248 9.37 -10.55 -7.82
N ARG A 249 9.44 -9.21 -7.77
CA ARG A 249 8.31 -8.36 -7.39
C ARG A 249 7.11 -8.55 -8.31
N MET A 250 7.33 -8.58 -9.62
CA MET A 250 6.27 -8.84 -10.61
C MET A 250 5.60 -10.20 -10.39
N LEU A 251 6.37 -11.25 -10.09
CA LEU A 251 5.84 -12.60 -9.88
C LEU A 251 5.18 -12.79 -8.51
N ASP A 252 5.55 -12.00 -7.49
CA ASP A 252 5.13 -12.21 -6.10
C ASP A 252 4.05 -11.24 -5.61
N CYS A 253 3.69 -10.19 -6.38
CA CYS A 253 2.65 -9.25 -5.98
C CYS A 253 1.24 -9.88 -6.03
N ASP A 254 0.32 -9.33 -5.23
CA ASP A 254 -1.08 -9.74 -5.17
C ASP A 254 -1.85 -9.32 -6.44
N LEU A 255 -1.51 -8.14 -6.99
CA LEU A 255 -2.04 -7.61 -8.24
C LEU A 255 -0.91 -7.15 -9.16
N MET A 256 -0.77 -7.81 -10.32
CA MET A 256 0.12 -7.35 -11.40
C MET A 256 -0.69 -6.59 -12.44
N ILE A 257 -0.26 -5.39 -12.78
CA ILE A 257 -0.81 -4.58 -13.86
C ILE A 257 0.22 -4.49 -14.97
N LEU A 258 -0.07 -5.11 -16.10
CA LEU A 258 0.77 -5.12 -17.30
C LEU A 258 0.14 -4.22 -18.35
N ASP A 259 0.73 -3.05 -18.55
CA ASP A 259 0.16 -2.03 -19.45
C ASP A 259 0.73 -2.11 -20.86
N ASP A 260 -0.12 -1.79 -21.85
CA ASP A 260 0.19 -1.72 -23.27
C ASP A 260 0.80 -2.99 -23.88
N LEU A 261 0.24 -4.18 -23.54
CA LEU A 261 0.63 -5.45 -24.17
C LEU A 261 0.38 -5.37 -25.68
N GLY A 262 1.37 -5.77 -26.47
CA GLY A 262 1.35 -5.73 -27.93
C GLY A 262 2.20 -4.60 -28.53
N THR A 263 2.85 -3.77 -27.70
CA THR A 263 3.76 -2.72 -28.16
C THR A 263 5.22 -3.17 -28.18
N GLU A 264 5.53 -4.26 -27.47
CA GLU A 264 6.87 -4.83 -27.38
C GLU A 264 7.25 -5.62 -28.64
N MET A 265 8.56 -5.86 -28.79
CA MET A 265 9.07 -6.75 -29.81
C MET A 265 8.82 -8.22 -29.40
N VAL A 266 8.16 -8.98 -30.27
CA VAL A 266 7.88 -10.39 -30.03
C VAL A 266 9.11 -11.25 -30.39
N THR A 267 9.71 -11.82 -29.37
CA THR A 267 10.82 -12.77 -29.48
C THR A 267 10.45 -14.07 -28.73
N PRO A 268 11.11 -15.20 -29.00
CA PRO A 268 10.88 -16.42 -28.21
C PRO A 268 11.08 -16.18 -26.70
N MET A 269 11.99 -15.28 -26.32
CA MET A 269 12.22 -14.92 -24.94
C MET A 269 11.08 -14.12 -24.35
N SER A 270 10.58 -13.09 -25.06
CA SER A 270 9.44 -12.28 -24.57
C SER A 270 8.17 -13.10 -24.44
N VAL A 271 7.89 -14.04 -25.37
CA VAL A 271 6.77 -14.97 -25.30
C VAL A 271 6.90 -15.91 -24.07
N SER A 272 8.10 -16.46 -23.84
CA SER A 272 8.37 -17.30 -22.65
C SER A 272 8.22 -16.53 -21.35
N ALA A 273 8.71 -15.30 -21.29
CA ALA A 273 8.59 -14.42 -20.12
C ALA A 273 7.13 -14.06 -19.82
N LEU A 274 6.36 -13.67 -20.86
CA LEU A 274 4.93 -13.38 -20.73
C LEU A 274 4.13 -14.61 -20.24
N TYR A 275 4.41 -15.78 -20.82
CA TYR A 275 3.80 -17.03 -20.38
C TYR A 275 4.11 -17.30 -18.91
N THR A 276 5.38 -17.15 -18.51
CA THR A 276 5.82 -17.34 -17.11
C THR A 276 5.09 -16.39 -16.18
N LEU A 277 4.99 -15.12 -16.53
CA LEU A 277 4.31 -14.10 -15.71
C LEU A 277 2.82 -14.46 -15.54
N ILE A 278 2.09 -14.69 -16.63
CA ILE A 278 0.66 -15.03 -16.58
C ILE A 278 0.45 -16.34 -15.81
N ASN A 279 1.19 -17.39 -16.17
CA ASN A 279 1.00 -18.70 -15.56
C ASN A 279 1.29 -18.72 -14.07
N THR A 280 2.34 -17.99 -13.61
CA THR A 280 2.68 -17.88 -12.20
C THR A 280 1.56 -17.23 -11.39
N HIS A 281 0.96 -16.15 -11.90
CA HIS A 281 -0.16 -15.50 -11.24
C HIS A 281 -1.40 -16.41 -11.18
N LEU A 282 -1.74 -17.11 -12.26
CA LEU A 282 -2.89 -18.01 -12.31
C LEU A 282 -2.72 -19.18 -11.34
N VAL A 283 -1.57 -19.85 -11.35
CA VAL A 283 -1.28 -20.99 -10.46
C VAL A 283 -1.32 -20.58 -8.99
N ASN A 284 -0.79 -19.40 -8.66
CA ASN A 284 -0.77 -18.88 -7.29
C ASN A 284 -2.06 -18.15 -6.90
N ARG A 285 -3.10 -18.16 -7.74
CA ARG A 285 -4.38 -17.45 -7.54
C ARG A 285 -4.23 -15.95 -7.29
N ARG A 286 -3.13 -15.37 -7.74
CA ARG A 286 -2.90 -13.93 -7.74
C ARG A 286 -3.60 -13.30 -8.92
N LYS A 287 -3.81 -11.99 -8.90
CA LYS A 287 -4.61 -11.31 -9.91
C LYS A 287 -3.78 -10.49 -10.86
N MET A 288 -4.28 -10.36 -12.08
CA MET A 288 -3.67 -9.55 -13.12
C MET A 288 -4.69 -8.62 -13.77
N ILE A 289 -4.18 -7.45 -14.18
CA ILE A 289 -4.84 -6.56 -15.14
C ILE A 289 -3.89 -6.42 -16.31
N ILE A 290 -4.36 -6.67 -17.51
CA ILE A 290 -3.60 -6.47 -18.74
C ILE A 290 -4.33 -5.44 -19.58
N SER A 291 -3.62 -4.42 -20.07
CA SER A 291 -4.17 -3.53 -21.08
C SER A 291 -3.54 -3.79 -22.45
N THR A 292 -4.32 -3.64 -23.50
CA THR A 292 -3.85 -3.84 -24.89
C THR A 292 -4.65 -3.01 -25.88
N ASN A 293 -4.00 -2.65 -26.98
CA ASN A 293 -4.65 -2.06 -28.16
C ASN A 293 -4.99 -3.12 -29.23
N CYS A 294 -4.46 -4.34 -29.07
CA CYS A 294 -4.66 -5.44 -30.02
C CYS A 294 -6.03 -6.08 -29.85
N SER A 295 -6.59 -6.58 -30.93
CA SER A 295 -7.76 -7.47 -30.89
C SER A 295 -7.39 -8.85 -30.35
N GLU A 296 -8.39 -9.64 -29.99
CA GLU A 296 -8.21 -11.02 -29.57
C GLU A 296 -7.48 -11.86 -30.62
N GLU A 297 -7.89 -11.71 -31.88
CA GLU A 297 -7.25 -12.39 -33.02
C GLU A 297 -5.79 -11.97 -33.21
N GLU A 298 -5.47 -10.68 -33.01
CA GLU A 298 -4.11 -10.16 -33.10
C GLU A 298 -3.24 -10.72 -31.97
N LEU A 299 -3.76 -10.78 -30.73
CA LEU A 299 -3.04 -11.38 -29.60
C LEU A 299 -2.79 -12.87 -29.83
N ALA A 300 -3.78 -13.62 -30.31
CA ALA A 300 -3.63 -15.04 -30.60
C ALA A 300 -2.58 -15.32 -31.70
N LYS A 301 -2.49 -14.44 -32.72
CA LYS A 301 -1.47 -14.53 -33.79
C LYS A 301 -0.07 -14.09 -33.32
N ARG A 302 -0.02 -13.11 -32.41
CA ARG A 302 1.22 -12.49 -31.97
C ARG A 302 1.97 -13.34 -30.93
N TYR A 303 1.21 -14.00 -30.05
CA TYR A 303 1.75 -14.84 -28.99
C TYR A 303 1.45 -16.32 -29.23
N SER A 304 1.81 -17.17 -28.29
CA SER A 304 1.53 -18.60 -28.42
C SER A 304 0.04 -18.93 -28.18
N PRO A 305 -0.49 -20.02 -28.77
CA PRO A 305 -1.84 -20.49 -28.49
C PRO A 305 -2.11 -20.72 -27.00
N GLN A 306 -1.08 -21.08 -26.24
CA GLN A 306 -1.19 -21.29 -24.79
C GLN A 306 -1.46 -19.96 -24.05
N ILE A 307 -0.87 -18.85 -24.47
CA ILE A 307 -1.14 -17.51 -23.92
C ILE A 307 -2.56 -17.10 -24.33
N GLY A 308 -2.93 -17.23 -25.60
CA GLY A 308 -4.26 -16.88 -26.08
C GLY A 308 -5.36 -17.59 -25.30
N SER A 309 -5.28 -18.90 -25.14
CA SER A 309 -6.25 -19.68 -24.37
C SER A 309 -6.37 -19.25 -22.90
N ARG A 310 -5.28 -18.81 -22.26
CA ARG A 310 -5.32 -18.26 -20.89
C ARG A 310 -5.99 -16.90 -20.83
N LEU A 311 -5.70 -16.03 -21.77
CA LEU A 311 -6.32 -14.70 -21.85
C LEU A 311 -7.82 -14.81 -22.09
N GLU A 312 -8.26 -15.75 -22.94
CA GLU A 312 -9.66 -16.00 -23.22
C GLU A 312 -10.39 -16.65 -22.02
N GLY A 313 -9.80 -17.66 -21.40
CA GLY A 313 -10.47 -18.45 -20.36
C GLY A 313 -10.43 -17.84 -18.95
N GLU A 314 -9.37 -17.04 -18.62
CA GLU A 314 -9.08 -16.62 -17.25
C GLU A 314 -9.24 -15.11 -17.03
N PHE A 315 -9.51 -14.33 -18.08
CA PHE A 315 -9.65 -12.88 -18.01
C PHE A 315 -11.06 -12.44 -18.44
N LEU A 316 -11.62 -11.51 -17.68
CA LEU A 316 -12.81 -10.77 -18.08
C LEU A 316 -12.39 -9.65 -19.04
N TRP A 317 -12.81 -9.72 -20.27
CA TRP A 317 -12.55 -8.72 -21.29
C TRP A 317 -13.45 -7.51 -21.09
N LEU A 318 -12.84 -6.35 -20.94
CA LEU A 318 -13.52 -5.05 -20.84
C LEU A 318 -13.13 -4.21 -22.07
N HIS A 319 -14.10 -4.00 -22.96
CA HIS A 319 -13.91 -3.29 -24.21
C HIS A 319 -14.10 -1.78 -24.00
N PHE A 320 -13.03 -1.03 -24.18
CA PHE A 320 -13.04 0.43 -24.12
C PHE A 320 -13.52 1.00 -25.46
N ALA A 321 -14.59 1.79 -25.43
CA ALA A 321 -15.24 2.34 -26.61
C ALA A 321 -15.07 3.87 -26.67
N GLY A 322 -14.98 4.41 -27.87
CA GLY A 322 -14.95 5.85 -28.13
C GLY A 322 -13.76 6.31 -28.97
N SER A 323 -13.51 7.63 -28.96
CA SER A 323 -12.35 8.27 -29.57
C SER A 323 -11.35 8.72 -28.51
N ASP A 324 -10.11 9.00 -28.89
CA ASP A 324 -9.06 9.49 -27.97
C ASP A 324 -9.56 10.70 -27.16
N ILE A 325 -9.65 10.54 -25.82
CA ILE A 325 -10.11 11.59 -24.90
C ILE A 325 -9.03 12.61 -24.56
N ARG A 326 -7.75 12.35 -24.88
CA ARG A 326 -6.64 13.29 -24.62
C ARG A 326 -6.79 14.56 -25.47
N THR A 327 -7.34 14.42 -26.66
CA THR A 327 -7.59 15.54 -27.58
C THR A 327 -8.74 16.44 -27.12
N ARG A 328 -9.59 15.99 -26.20
CA ARG A 328 -10.75 16.73 -25.69
C ARG A 328 -10.47 17.49 -24.37
N LYS A 329 -9.33 17.24 -23.70
CA LYS A 329 -8.89 18.00 -22.53
C LYS A 329 -8.27 19.37 -22.83
N GLY A 330 -8.24 19.77 -24.07
CA GLY A 330 -7.64 21.02 -24.56
C GLY A 330 -8.67 22.09 -24.96
N VAL A 331 -9.89 22.05 -24.42
CA VAL A 331 -10.89 23.13 -24.58
C VAL A 331 -11.35 23.60 -23.21
#